data_d695b986e5db91189f9d1a54949dff55
#
_entry.id   d695b986e5db91189f9d1a54949dff55
#
_cell.length_a   1.000
_cell.length_b   1.000
_cell.length_c   1.000
_cell.angle_alpha   90.00
_cell.angle_beta   90.00
_cell.angle_gamma   90.00
#
_symmetry.space_group_name_H-M   'P 1'
#
loop_
_entity.id
_entity.type
_entity.pdbx_description
1 polymer ?
#
loop_
_entity_poly.entity_id
_entity_poly.type
_entity_poly.pdbx_seq_one_letter_code
_entity_poly.pdbx_strand_id
1 'polypeptide(L)'
;MSWALHEFFAAIEDEFGVAAGDEEFLETPGAVIDFIVENTSPPDGMNDEEHRDHVAGVLGEIMARTLGITRYGEDSRFIQDLHVR
;
A
#
# COMPACT_ATOMS: atom_id res chain seq x y z
N MET A 1 -10.16 -13.89 4.65
CA MET A 1 -9.12 -13.02 4.06
C MET A 1 -8.95 -13.35 2.58
N SER A 2 -8.74 -12.33 1.78
CA SER A 2 -8.51 -12.50 0.35
C SER A 2 -7.09 -12.99 0.07
N TRP A 3 -6.94 -13.97 -0.80
CA TRP A 3 -5.61 -14.42 -1.23
C TRP A 3 -4.85 -13.29 -1.93
N ALA A 4 -5.54 -12.50 -2.75
CA ALA A 4 -4.93 -11.38 -3.46
C ALA A 4 -4.41 -10.32 -2.48
N LEU A 5 -5.16 -10.01 -1.43
CA LEU A 5 -4.71 -9.08 -0.39
C LEU A 5 -3.51 -9.64 0.36
N HIS A 6 -3.50 -10.94 0.61
CA HIS A 6 -2.36 -11.57 1.26
C HIS A 6 -1.08 -11.39 0.42
N GLU A 7 -1.17 -11.62 -0.88
CA GLU A 7 -0.04 -11.41 -1.79
C GLU A 7 0.39 -9.94 -1.84
N PHE A 8 -0.60 -9.04 -1.84
CA PHE A 8 -0.34 -7.60 -1.84
C PHE A 8 0.45 -7.19 -0.60
N PHE A 9 0.01 -7.60 0.59
CA PHE A 9 0.71 -7.24 1.83
C PHE A 9 2.08 -7.91 1.94
N ALA A 10 2.22 -9.13 1.43
CA ALA A 10 3.52 -9.79 1.36
C ALA A 10 4.50 -9.02 0.47
N ALA A 11 4.01 -8.49 -0.65
CA ALA A 11 4.83 -7.68 -1.55
C ALA A 11 5.25 -6.35 -0.89
N ILE A 12 4.37 -5.75 -0.10
CA ILE A 12 4.69 -4.54 0.66
C ILE A 12 5.80 -4.82 1.67
N GLU A 13 5.68 -5.91 2.41
CA GLU A 13 6.71 -6.30 3.37
C GLU A 13 8.06 -6.51 2.69
N ASP A 14 8.05 -7.15 1.52
CA ASP A 14 9.25 -7.42 0.75
C ASP A 14 9.90 -6.12 0.24
N GLU A 15 9.09 -5.19 -0.24
CA GLU A 15 9.58 -3.95 -0.84
C GLU A 15 10.02 -2.92 0.20
N PHE A 16 9.27 -2.76 1.27
CA PHE A 16 9.50 -1.72 2.27
C PHE A 16 10.10 -2.23 3.57
N GLY A 17 10.14 -3.54 3.78
CA GLY A 17 10.59 -4.12 5.03
C GLY A 17 9.63 -3.87 6.19
N VAL A 18 8.36 -3.60 5.90
CA VAL A 18 7.35 -3.26 6.89
C VAL A 18 6.32 -4.39 6.94
N ALA A 19 6.14 -4.98 8.12
CA ALA A 19 5.17 -6.04 8.31
C ALA A 19 3.75 -5.46 8.43
N ALA A 20 2.91 -5.69 7.43
CA ALA A 20 1.50 -5.30 7.44
C ALA A 20 0.64 -6.50 7.88
N GLY A 21 0.92 -7.01 9.07
CA GLY A 21 0.29 -8.23 9.56
C GLY A 21 -1.15 -8.08 10.00
N ASP A 22 -1.58 -6.86 10.32
CA ASP A 22 -2.93 -6.60 10.80
C ASP A 22 -3.68 -5.74 9.79
N GLU A 23 -4.15 -6.38 8.74
CA GLU A 23 -4.78 -5.73 7.61
C GLU A 23 -6.18 -5.19 7.90
N GLU A 24 -6.72 -5.42 9.11
CA GLU A 24 -8.04 -4.89 9.48
C GLU A 24 -8.10 -3.37 9.41
N PHE A 25 -6.97 -2.71 9.66
CA PHE A 25 -6.88 -1.25 9.63
C PHE A 25 -6.48 -0.70 8.27
N LEU A 26 -6.12 -1.57 7.35
CA LEU A 26 -5.57 -1.16 6.05
C LEU A 26 -6.59 -1.45 4.95
N GLU A 27 -7.75 -0.82 5.05
CA GLU A 27 -8.87 -1.05 4.12
C GLU A 27 -8.75 -0.26 2.82
N THR A 28 -7.93 0.79 2.80
CA THR A 28 -7.80 1.68 1.64
C THR A 28 -6.33 1.85 1.27
N PRO A 29 -6.03 2.20 0.01
CA PRO A 29 -4.66 2.51 -0.39
C PRO A 29 -4.04 3.63 0.44
N GLY A 30 -4.82 4.66 0.77
CA GLY A 30 -4.34 5.76 1.60
C GLY A 30 -3.92 5.31 2.98
N ALA A 31 -4.68 4.40 3.60
CA ALA A 31 -4.32 3.85 4.90
C ALA A 31 -3.01 3.06 4.82
N VAL A 32 -2.81 2.30 3.75
CA VAL A 32 -1.58 1.54 3.53
C VAL A 32 -0.39 2.49 3.34
N ILE A 33 -0.57 3.55 2.56
CA ILE A 33 0.47 4.56 2.35
C ILE A 33 0.88 5.19 3.68
N ASP A 34 -0.09 5.62 4.48
CA ASP A 34 0.16 6.22 5.78
C ASP A 34 0.90 5.27 6.72
N PHE A 35 0.49 4.01 6.72
CA PHE A 35 1.13 2.98 7.53
C PHE A 35 2.60 2.81 7.14
N ILE A 36 2.90 2.74 5.86
CA ILE A 36 4.27 2.59 5.36
C ILE A 36 5.10 3.82 5.72
N VAL A 37 4.55 5.01 5.49
CA VAL A 37 5.25 6.27 5.77
C VAL A 37 5.59 6.37 7.26
N GLU A 38 4.68 5.98 8.14
CA GLU A 38 4.89 6.00 9.59
C GLU A 38 5.96 5.01 10.05
N ASN A 39 6.14 3.92 9.33
CA ASN A 39 7.04 2.83 9.71
C ASN A 39 8.36 2.82 8.93
N THR A 40 8.60 3.80 8.08
CA THR A 40 9.84 3.95 7.32
C THR A 40 10.36 5.38 7.48
N SER A 41 11.64 5.57 7.18
CA SER A 41 12.24 6.90 7.23
C SER A 41 12.46 7.40 5.81
N PRO A 42 12.25 8.72 5.53
CA PRO A 42 12.55 9.24 4.21
C PRO A 42 14.06 9.11 3.92
N PRO A 43 14.41 8.79 2.66
CA PRO A 43 15.81 8.79 2.24
C PRO A 43 16.44 10.18 2.40
N ASP A 44 17.77 10.24 2.47
CA ASP A 44 18.50 11.49 2.56
C ASP A 44 18.12 12.42 1.41
N GLY A 45 17.83 13.65 1.73
CA GLY A 45 17.46 14.67 0.75
C GLY A 45 15.99 14.67 0.34
N MET A 46 15.20 13.79 0.92
CA MET A 46 13.76 13.69 0.64
C MET A 46 12.97 14.18 1.85
N ASN A 47 12.00 15.08 1.63
CA ASN A 47 11.13 15.53 2.72
C ASN A 47 9.94 14.56 2.88
N ASP A 48 9.09 14.81 3.88
CA ASP A 48 7.97 13.91 4.19
C ASP A 48 6.97 13.81 3.03
N GLU A 49 6.69 14.92 2.37
CA GLU A 49 5.77 14.92 1.23
C GLU A 49 6.31 14.10 0.06
N GLU A 50 7.58 14.30 -0.26
CA GLU A 50 8.24 13.53 -1.31
C GLU A 50 8.31 12.05 -0.97
N HIS A 51 8.56 11.73 0.31
CA HIS A 51 8.57 10.35 0.79
C HIS A 51 7.20 9.69 0.58
N ARG A 52 6.13 10.41 0.94
CA ARG A 52 4.78 9.91 0.77
C ARG A 52 4.45 9.69 -0.72
N ASP A 53 4.84 10.63 -1.58
CA ASP A 53 4.63 10.50 -3.02
C ASP A 53 5.38 9.30 -3.59
N HIS A 54 6.61 9.07 -3.13
CA HIS A 54 7.40 7.93 -3.55
C HIS A 54 6.73 6.61 -3.14
N VAL A 55 6.30 6.53 -1.88
CA VAL A 55 5.60 5.35 -1.36
C VAL A 55 4.32 5.10 -2.15
N ALA A 56 3.56 6.15 -2.43
CA ALA A 56 2.32 6.03 -3.21
C ALA A 56 2.57 5.50 -4.61
N GLY A 57 3.65 5.96 -5.26
CA GLY A 57 4.02 5.48 -6.59
C GLY A 57 4.40 4.01 -6.60
N VAL A 58 5.22 3.59 -5.64
CA VAL A 58 5.63 2.19 -5.52
C VAL A 58 4.43 1.31 -5.16
N LEU A 59 3.56 1.79 -4.28
CA LEU A 59 2.34 1.07 -3.93
C LEU A 59 1.46 0.85 -5.14
N GLY A 60 1.33 1.86 -6.00
CA GLY A 60 0.56 1.74 -7.25
C GLY A 60 1.10 0.64 -8.15
N GLU A 61 2.41 0.53 -8.27
CA GLU A 61 3.04 -0.54 -9.03
C GLU A 61 2.77 -1.91 -8.42
N ILE A 62 2.84 -2.01 -7.10
CA ILE A 62 2.56 -3.26 -6.38
C ILE A 62 1.09 -3.65 -6.59
N MET A 63 0.16 -2.69 -6.49
CA MET A 63 -1.26 -2.95 -6.72
C MET A 63 -1.52 -3.46 -8.13
N ALA A 64 -0.89 -2.86 -9.14
CA ALA A 64 -1.05 -3.30 -10.52
C ALA A 64 -0.55 -4.74 -10.69
N ARG A 65 0.58 -5.07 -10.07
CA ARG A 65 1.21 -6.38 -10.20
C ARG A 65 0.47 -7.48 -9.42
N THR A 66 0.03 -7.18 -8.19
CA THR A 66 -0.56 -8.20 -7.32
C THR A 66 -2.08 -8.25 -7.40
N LEU A 67 -2.75 -7.11 -7.57
CA LEU A 67 -4.21 -7.02 -7.57
C LEU A 67 -4.79 -6.74 -8.96
N GLY A 68 -3.94 -6.38 -9.92
CA GLY A 68 -4.41 -6.02 -11.25
C GLY A 68 -5.16 -4.68 -11.28
N ILE A 69 -4.99 -3.85 -10.25
CA ILE A 69 -5.69 -2.58 -10.11
C ILE A 69 -4.75 -1.46 -10.54
N THR A 70 -5.15 -0.69 -11.56
CA THR A 70 -4.36 0.43 -12.06
C THR A 70 -5.02 1.79 -11.83
N ARG A 71 -6.31 1.79 -11.46
CA ARG A 71 -7.06 3.02 -11.18
C ARG A 71 -7.79 2.88 -9.85
N TYR A 72 -7.53 3.81 -8.95
CA TYR A 72 -8.15 3.81 -7.63
C TYR A 72 -7.96 5.19 -7.00
N GLY A 73 -8.80 5.50 -6.02
CA GLY A 73 -8.58 6.64 -5.14
C GLY A 73 -7.97 6.16 -3.83
N GLU A 74 -7.28 7.04 -3.12
CA GLU A 74 -6.71 6.69 -1.82
C GLU A 74 -7.78 6.28 -0.81
N ASP A 75 -9.02 6.76 -0.99
CA ASP A 75 -10.15 6.44 -0.13
C ASP A 75 -10.95 5.24 -0.60
N SER A 76 -10.59 4.64 -1.72
CA SER A 76 -11.29 3.45 -2.24
C SER A 76 -10.99 2.23 -1.38
N ARG A 77 -12.04 1.54 -0.95
CA ARG A 77 -11.88 0.34 -0.13
C ARG A 77 -11.59 -0.87 -1.00
N PHE A 78 -10.58 -1.64 -0.63
CA PHE A 78 -10.15 -2.80 -1.43
C PHE A 78 -11.29 -3.77 -1.72
N ILE A 79 -12.07 -4.11 -0.73
CA ILE A 79 -13.13 -5.11 -0.87
C ILE A 79 -14.42 -4.50 -1.42
N GLN A 80 -14.86 -3.39 -0.84
CA GLN A 80 -16.16 -2.80 -1.16
C GLN A 80 -16.15 -2.00 -2.46
N ASP A 81 -15.08 -1.26 -2.73
CA ASP A 81 -15.01 -0.35 -3.87
C ASP A 81 -14.19 -0.92 -5.02
N LEU A 82 -13.10 -1.62 -4.73
CA LEU A 82 -12.19 -2.16 -5.74
C LEU A 82 -12.42 -3.65 -6.02
N HIS A 83 -13.33 -4.27 -5.29
CA HIS A 83 -13.75 -5.66 -5.50
C HIS A 83 -12.60 -6.68 -5.44
N VAL A 84 -11.63 -6.44 -4.59
CA VAL A 84 -10.52 -7.38 -4.37
C VAL A 84 -11.07 -8.64 -3.69
N ARG A 85 -10.69 -9.79 -4.19
CA ARG A 85 -11.18 -11.07 -3.68
C ARG A 85 -10.07 -11.94 -3.15
#